data_b7d74bdcffa8ec079b0ccf348de80e1d
#
_entry.id   b7d74bdcffa8ec079b0ccf348de80e1d
#
_cell.length_a   1.000
_cell.length_b   1.000
_cell.length_c   1.000
_cell.angle_alpha   90.00
_cell.angle_beta   90.00
_cell.angle_gamma   90.00
#
_symmetry.space_group_name_H-M   'P 1'
#
loop_
_entity.id
_entity.type
_entity.pdbx_description
1 polymer ?
#
loop_
_entity_poly.entity_id
_entity_poly.type
_entity_poly.pdbx_seq_one_letter_code
_entity_poly.pdbx_strand_id
1 'polypeptide(L)'
;MMYNELVESCFFAPQHVGVLDLSQPLTAHYRGGEVGRGDVFDFYLLANEQGLILKARFKAYGNPYLVAAAEWLCQQLEGSSIYEHPRFNYPWLVQQLAIPKTRYPVALQIEDGYREIVIMLKTRLKGESNE
;
A
#
# COMPACT_ATOMS: atom_id res chain seq x y z
N MET A 1 -6.44 23.46 9.99
CA MET A 1 -5.34 22.80 9.34
C MET A 1 -5.79 22.24 7.98
N MET A 2 -5.04 22.50 6.97
CA MET A 2 -5.43 22.09 5.63
C MET A 2 -4.56 20.95 5.14
N TYR A 3 -5.18 19.92 4.61
CA TYR A 3 -4.47 18.87 3.89
C TYR A 3 -4.09 19.39 2.52
N ASN A 4 -3.00 18.89 1.94
CA ASN A 4 -2.69 19.25 0.56
C ASN A 4 -3.66 18.56 -0.40
N GLU A 5 -3.62 18.95 -1.69
CA GLU A 5 -4.56 18.43 -2.69
C GLU A 5 -4.46 16.92 -2.86
N LEU A 6 -3.26 16.36 -2.79
CA LEU A 6 -3.07 14.91 -2.93
C LEU A 6 -3.75 14.16 -1.77
N VAL A 7 -3.55 14.62 -0.53
CA VAL A 7 -4.21 14.02 0.63
C VAL A 7 -5.71 14.13 0.51
N GLU A 8 -6.22 15.31 0.11
CA GLU A 8 -7.66 15.50 -0.02
C GLU A 8 -8.27 14.54 -1.04
N SER A 9 -7.65 14.41 -2.22
CA SER A 9 -8.19 13.52 -3.23
C SER A 9 -8.11 12.05 -2.79
N CYS A 10 -7.03 11.64 -2.18
CA CYS A 10 -6.84 10.25 -1.74
C CYS A 10 -7.74 9.88 -0.56
N PHE A 11 -7.99 10.82 0.35
CA PHE A 11 -8.81 10.55 1.53
C PHE A 11 -10.31 10.65 1.24
N PHE A 12 -10.72 11.70 0.50
CA PHE A 12 -12.15 11.92 0.27
C PHE A 12 -12.72 11.17 -0.92
N ALA A 13 -11.87 10.75 -1.86
CA ALA A 13 -12.32 10.03 -3.04
C ALA A 13 -11.39 8.84 -3.36
N PRO A 14 -11.19 7.93 -2.40
CA PRO A 14 -10.31 6.77 -2.64
C PRO A 14 -10.94 5.83 -3.68
N GLN A 15 -10.11 5.32 -4.57
CA GLN A 15 -10.55 4.46 -5.67
C GLN A 15 -10.15 2.99 -5.48
N HIS A 16 -9.32 2.68 -4.48
CA HIS A 16 -8.72 1.36 -4.32
C HIS A 16 -9.12 0.68 -3.01
N VAL A 17 -10.20 1.13 -2.38
CA VAL A 17 -10.69 0.51 -1.16
C VAL A 17 -11.30 -0.86 -1.49
N GLY A 18 -10.92 -1.89 -0.75
CA GLY A 18 -11.50 -3.21 -0.92
C GLY A 18 -10.56 -4.31 -0.48
N VAL A 19 -10.95 -5.53 -0.78
CA VAL A 19 -10.19 -6.74 -0.50
C VAL A 19 -10.04 -7.53 -1.80
N LEU A 20 -9.06 -8.43 -1.83
CA LEU A 20 -8.87 -9.34 -2.96
C LEU A 20 -9.00 -10.78 -2.47
N ASP A 21 -9.30 -11.68 -3.40
CA ASP A 21 -9.48 -13.10 -3.11
C ASP A 21 -8.11 -13.75 -2.89
N LEU A 22 -7.84 -14.13 -1.65
CA LEU A 22 -6.57 -14.74 -1.25
C LEU A 22 -6.41 -16.19 -1.72
N SER A 23 -7.46 -16.79 -2.28
CA SER A 23 -7.34 -18.13 -2.86
C SER A 23 -6.58 -18.11 -4.17
N GLN A 24 -6.42 -16.96 -4.81
CA GLN A 24 -5.63 -16.85 -6.03
C GLN A 24 -4.14 -16.88 -5.70
N PRO A 25 -3.34 -17.71 -6.39
CA PRO A 25 -1.94 -17.96 -6.01
C PRO A 25 -1.04 -16.73 -5.96
N LEU A 26 -1.27 -15.75 -6.85
CA LEU A 26 -0.43 -14.55 -6.92
C LEU A 26 -1.12 -13.34 -6.29
N THR A 27 -1.88 -13.58 -5.23
CA THR A 27 -2.48 -12.53 -4.41
C THR A 27 -1.82 -12.54 -3.04
N ALA A 28 -1.30 -11.39 -2.63
CA ALA A 28 -0.65 -11.23 -1.33
C ALA A 28 -1.45 -10.25 -0.48
N HIS A 29 -1.37 -10.45 0.83
CA HIS A 29 -2.01 -9.59 1.83
C HIS A 29 -1.03 -9.29 2.96
N TYR A 30 -1.05 -8.05 3.42
CA TYR A 30 -0.28 -7.64 4.58
C TYR A 30 -1.15 -6.76 5.48
N ARG A 31 -1.15 -7.06 6.77
CA ARG A 31 -1.80 -6.21 7.76
C ARG A 31 -0.75 -5.51 8.59
N GLY A 32 -0.84 -4.19 8.68
CA GLY A 32 0.03 -3.35 9.48
C GLY A 32 -0.74 -2.62 10.55
N GLY A 33 -0.01 -2.11 11.55
CA GLY A 33 -0.58 -1.39 12.67
C GLY A 33 -0.91 -2.30 13.84
N GLU A 34 -1.32 -1.69 14.94
CA GLU A 34 -1.68 -2.42 16.16
C GLU A 34 -3.16 -2.27 16.47
N VAL A 35 -3.83 -3.40 16.62
CA VAL A 35 -5.24 -3.40 17.05
C VAL A 35 -5.33 -2.71 18.40
N GLY A 36 -6.27 -1.77 18.52
CA GLY A 36 -6.45 -1.00 19.74
C GLY A 36 -5.68 0.31 19.78
N ARG A 37 -4.78 0.56 18.83
CA ARG A 37 -4.04 1.83 18.74
C ARG A 37 -4.61 2.79 17.71
N GLY A 38 -5.66 2.38 17.01
CA GLY A 38 -6.40 3.27 16.13
C GLY A 38 -5.94 3.34 14.68
N ASP A 39 -4.73 2.88 14.38
CA ASP A 39 -4.21 2.92 13.01
C ASP A 39 -3.88 1.51 12.54
N VAL A 40 -4.79 0.95 11.73
CA VAL A 40 -4.65 -0.41 11.18
C VAL A 40 -4.95 -0.35 9.69
N PHE A 41 -4.15 -1.04 8.90
CA PHE A 41 -4.42 -1.13 7.47
C PHE A 41 -4.16 -2.53 6.95
N ASP A 42 -4.86 -2.87 5.87
CA ASP A 42 -4.65 -4.09 5.11
C ASP A 42 -4.31 -3.70 3.68
N PHE A 43 -3.26 -4.30 3.12
CA PHE A 43 -2.90 -4.16 1.70
C PHE A 43 -3.10 -5.49 1.00
N TYR A 44 -3.58 -5.40 -0.24
CA TYR A 44 -3.76 -6.55 -1.12
C TYR A 44 -3.16 -6.23 -2.47
N LEU A 45 -2.35 -7.14 -3.00
CA LEU A 45 -1.81 -7.03 -4.35
C LEU A 45 -2.06 -8.32 -5.11
N LEU A 46 -2.51 -8.20 -6.34
CA LEU A 46 -2.65 -9.32 -7.28
C LEU A 46 -1.75 -9.07 -8.46
N ALA A 47 -0.89 -10.04 -8.78
CA ALA A 47 -0.01 -9.93 -9.94
C ALA A 47 -0.30 -11.06 -10.93
N ASN A 48 0.17 -10.89 -12.18
CA ASN A 48 0.21 -11.99 -13.12
C ASN A 48 1.59 -12.67 -13.05
N GLU A 49 1.78 -13.71 -13.85
CA GLU A 49 3.03 -14.51 -13.83
C GLU A 49 4.26 -13.71 -14.24
N GLN A 50 4.09 -12.63 -14.99
CA GLN A 50 5.18 -11.75 -15.41
C GLN A 50 5.50 -10.68 -14.37
N GLY A 51 4.76 -10.64 -13.28
CA GLY A 51 4.99 -9.67 -12.23
C GLY A 51 4.27 -8.34 -12.41
N LEU A 52 3.35 -8.24 -13.38
CA LEU A 52 2.53 -7.05 -13.54
C LEU A 52 1.48 -7.04 -12.43
N ILE A 53 1.41 -5.94 -11.67
CA ILE A 53 0.43 -5.76 -10.61
C ILE A 53 -0.90 -5.40 -11.26
N LEU A 54 -1.82 -6.35 -11.26
CA LEU A 54 -3.12 -6.18 -11.90
C LEU A 54 -4.10 -5.41 -11.03
N LYS A 55 -4.03 -5.61 -9.73
CA LYS A 55 -4.91 -4.94 -8.77
C LYS A 55 -4.16 -4.65 -7.49
N ALA A 56 -4.42 -3.47 -6.92
CA ALA A 56 -3.96 -3.09 -5.60
C ALA A 56 -5.17 -2.56 -4.83
N ARG A 57 -5.39 -3.08 -3.64
CA ARG A 57 -6.52 -2.68 -2.81
C ARG A 57 -6.07 -2.51 -1.36
N PHE A 58 -6.85 -1.76 -0.60
CA PHE A 58 -6.55 -1.55 0.80
C PHE A 58 -7.81 -1.36 1.62
N LYS A 59 -7.69 -1.60 2.90
CA LYS A 59 -8.61 -1.11 3.92
C LYS A 59 -7.77 -0.46 5.00
N ALA A 60 -8.20 0.69 5.47
CA ALA A 60 -7.45 1.43 6.49
C ALA A 60 -8.43 2.06 7.47
N TYR A 61 -8.09 1.98 8.74
CA TYR A 61 -8.88 2.54 9.83
C TYR A 61 -7.95 3.39 10.68
N GLY A 62 -8.31 4.66 10.87
CA GLY A 62 -7.51 5.57 11.69
C GLY A 62 -7.34 6.93 11.06
N ASN A 63 -6.13 7.45 11.13
CA ASN A 63 -5.79 8.80 10.71
C ASN A 63 -6.01 9.04 9.21
N PRO A 64 -6.51 10.22 8.79
CA PRO A 64 -6.65 10.52 7.36
C PRO A 64 -5.37 10.38 6.55
N TYR A 65 -4.21 10.64 7.12
CA TYR A 65 -2.94 10.45 6.42
C TYR A 65 -2.68 8.97 6.13
N LEU A 66 -3.13 8.07 7.01
CA LEU A 66 -3.00 6.64 6.78
C LEU A 66 -3.84 6.21 5.56
N VAL A 67 -5.09 6.64 5.52
CA VAL A 67 -5.98 6.33 4.39
C VAL A 67 -5.42 6.92 3.10
N ALA A 68 -4.98 8.17 3.13
CA ALA A 68 -4.44 8.85 1.95
C ALA A 68 -3.16 8.17 1.46
N ALA A 69 -2.26 7.79 2.36
CA ALA A 69 -1.01 7.14 2.00
C ALA A 69 -1.28 5.75 1.40
N ALA A 70 -2.22 5.00 1.97
CA ALA A 70 -2.59 3.68 1.46
C ALA A 70 -3.20 3.78 0.06
N GLU A 71 -4.12 4.73 -0.15
CA GLU A 71 -4.72 4.96 -1.45
C GLU A 71 -3.66 5.35 -2.49
N TRP A 72 -2.78 6.27 -2.13
CA TRP A 72 -1.75 6.73 -3.06
C TRP A 72 -0.78 5.62 -3.43
N LEU A 73 -0.40 4.80 -2.44
CA LEU A 73 0.44 3.63 -2.69
C LEU A 73 -0.23 2.69 -3.72
N CYS A 74 -1.51 2.41 -3.55
CA CYS A 74 -2.24 1.57 -4.49
C CYS A 74 -2.27 2.18 -5.90
N GLN A 75 -2.47 3.50 -6.01
CA GLN A 75 -2.44 4.18 -7.30
C GLN A 75 -1.10 4.01 -8.01
N GLN A 76 -0.01 4.09 -7.25
CA GLN A 76 1.32 3.98 -7.83
C GLN A 76 1.69 2.54 -8.21
N LEU A 77 1.19 1.57 -7.46
CA LEU A 77 1.54 0.16 -7.69
C LEU A 77 0.67 -0.50 -8.76
N GLU A 78 -0.63 -0.23 -8.77
CA GLU A 78 -1.53 -0.87 -9.73
C GLU A 78 -1.13 -0.49 -11.16
N GLY A 79 -0.94 -1.50 -12.00
CA GLY A 79 -0.49 -1.30 -13.37
C GLY A 79 1.01 -1.24 -13.54
N SER A 80 1.78 -1.27 -12.45
CA SER A 80 3.24 -1.28 -12.51
C SER A 80 3.78 -2.71 -12.38
N SER A 81 5.07 -2.89 -12.67
CA SER A 81 5.73 -4.16 -12.45
C SER A 81 6.19 -4.27 -11.00
N ILE A 82 6.05 -5.46 -10.41
CA ILE A 82 6.59 -5.71 -9.07
C ILE A 82 8.12 -5.56 -9.04
N TYR A 83 8.77 -5.67 -10.18
CA TYR A 83 10.21 -5.57 -10.30
C TYR A 83 10.68 -4.16 -10.63
N GLU A 84 9.80 -3.31 -11.11
CA GLU A 84 10.15 -1.96 -11.55
C GLU A 84 8.99 -1.00 -11.27
N HIS A 85 9.10 -0.28 -10.17
CA HIS A 85 8.09 0.70 -9.75
C HIS A 85 8.78 1.76 -8.89
N PRO A 86 8.15 2.91 -8.64
CA PRO A 86 8.72 3.91 -7.74
C PRO A 86 9.00 3.32 -6.36
N ARG A 87 10.10 3.73 -5.76
CA ARG A 87 10.43 3.30 -4.39
C ARG A 87 9.66 4.16 -3.40
N PHE A 88 8.98 3.48 -2.47
CA PHE A 88 8.23 4.15 -1.43
C PHE A 88 9.03 4.10 -0.13
N ASN A 89 9.57 5.23 0.28
CA ASN A 89 10.20 5.38 1.58
C ASN A 89 9.49 6.48 2.34
N TYR A 90 9.63 6.50 3.67
CA TYR A 90 8.85 7.44 4.45
C TYR A 90 9.20 8.91 4.17
N PRO A 91 10.46 9.30 3.89
CA PRO A 91 10.72 10.71 3.56
C PRO A 91 9.98 11.16 2.31
N TRP A 92 9.87 10.31 1.30
CA TRP A 92 9.15 10.63 0.07
C TRP A 92 7.64 10.76 0.35
N LEU A 93 7.08 9.81 1.13
CA LEU A 93 5.68 9.87 1.53
C LEU A 93 5.38 11.15 2.30
N VAL A 94 6.24 11.50 3.25
CA VAL A 94 6.11 12.73 4.04
C VAL A 94 6.09 13.94 3.12
N GLN A 95 7.00 14.00 2.16
CA GLN A 95 7.10 15.13 1.25
C GLN A 95 5.86 15.24 0.35
N GLN A 96 5.46 14.14 -0.28
CA GLN A 96 4.35 14.16 -1.24
C GLN A 96 3.01 14.46 -0.57
N LEU A 97 2.79 13.92 0.62
CA LEU A 97 1.52 14.04 1.32
C LEU A 97 1.54 15.15 2.39
N ALA A 98 2.65 15.87 2.51
CA ALA A 98 2.82 16.92 3.51
C ALA A 98 2.44 16.43 4.91
N ILE A 99 2.96 15.26 5.29
CA ILE A 99 2.63 14.64 6.57
C ILE A 99 3.35 15.40 7.69
N PRO A 100 2.62 15.85 8.71
CA PRO A 100 3.26 16.56 9.83
C PRO A 100 4.10 15.61 10.68
N LYS A 101 5.06 16.18 11.42
CA LYS A 101 5.99 15.37 12.23
C LYS A 101 5.28 14.45 13.20
N THR A 102 4.16 14.90 13.77
CA THR A 102 3.39 14.09 14.71
C THR A 102 2.79 12.84 14.09
N ARG A 103 2.78 12.75 12.75
CA ARG A 103 2.21 11.64 12.00
C ARG A 103 3.24 10.86 11.18
N TYR A 104 4.53 11.11 11.39
CA TYR A 104 5.58 10.33 10.73
C TYR A 104 5.46 8.82 10.94
N PRO A 105 4.99 8.34 12.11
CA PRO A 105 4.76 6.89 12.27
C PRO A 105 3.83 6.29 11.22
N VAL A 106 2.86 7.07 10.72
CA VAL A 106 1.98 6.61 9.64
C VAL A 106 2.79 6.31 8.38
N ALA A 107 3.70 7.21 8.01
CA ALA A 107 4.54 7.03 6.82
C ALA A 107 5.46 5.81 6.98
N LEU A 108 5.99 5.58 8.18
CA LEU A 108 6.82 4.42 8.47
C LEU A 108 6.03 3.12 8.35
N GLN A 109 4.78 3.11 8.84
CA GLN A 109 3.91 1.94 8.73
C GLN A 109 3.61 1.60 7.26
N ILE A 110 3.35 2.61 6.44
CA ILE A 110 3.07 2.40 5.02
C ILE A 110 4.32 1.90 4.30
N GLU A 111 5.49 2.45 4.61
CA GLU A 111 6.75 1.97 4.04
C GLU A 111 6.99 0.49 4.40
N ASP A 112 6.76 0.11 5.66
CA ASP A 112 6.91 -1.27 6.10
C ASP A 112 5.93 -2.18 5.37
N GLY A 113 4.68 -1.78 5.25
CA GLY A 113 3.66 -2.55 4.56
C GLY A 113 4.01 -2.75 3.08
N TYR A 114 4.44 -1.70 2.43
CA TYR A 114 4.89 -1.77 1.04
C TYR A 114 6.05 -2.77 0.90
N ARG A 115 7.06 -2.65 1.74
CA ARG A 115 8.24 -3.51 1.68
C ARG A 115 7.87 -4.98 1.88
N GLU A 116 7.04 -5.25 2.89
CA GLU A 116 6.65 -6.62 3.24
C GLU A 116 5.79 -7.27 2.15
N ILE A 117 4.81 -6.56 1.61
CA ILE A 117 3.93 -7.15 0.61
C ILE A 117 4.66 -7.39 -0.71
N VAL A 118 5.61 -6.54 -1.06
CA VAL A 118 6.45 -6.74 -2.25
C VAL A 118 7.32 -7.99 -2.09
N ILE A 119 7.90 -8.19 -0.92
CA ILE A 119 8.69 -9.39 -0.63
C ILE A 119 7.83 -10.64 -0.74
N MET A 120 6.64 -10.62 -0.15
CA MET A 120 5.71 -11.76 -0.23
C MET A 120 5.39 -12.12 -1.68
N LEU A 121 5.08 -11.12 -2.48
CA LEU A 121 4.67 -11.35 -3.87
C LEU A 121 5.82 -11.84 -4.72
N LYS A 122 7.01 -11.27 -4.54
CA LYS A 122 8.22 -11.73 -5.24
C LYS A 122 8.55 -13.19 -4.88
N THR A 123 8.38 -13.55 -3.63
CA THR A 123 8.61 -14.92 -3.17
C THR A 123 7.67 -15.90 -3.86
N ARG A 124 6.39 -15.54 -3.97
CA ARG A 124 5.40 -16.38 -4.65
C ARG A 124 5.68 -16.50 -6.15
N LEU A 125 6.08 -15.40 -6.79
CA LEU A 125 6.44 -15.41 -8.21
C LEU A 125 7.65 -16.30 -8.46
N LYS A 126 8.64 -16.27 -7.57
CA LYS A 126 9.79 -17.13 -7.68
C LYS A 126 9.42 -18.61 -7.54
N GLY A 127 8.52 -18.93 -6.61
CA GLY A 127 8.03 -20.29 -6.45
C GLY A 127 7.31 -20.79 -7.69
N GLU A 128 6.45 -19.97 -8.28
CA GLU A 128 5.74 -20.31 -9.52
C GLU A 128 6.70 -20.54 -10.69
N SER A 129 7.76 -19.72 -10.79
CA SER A 129 8.70 -19.84 -11.91
C SER A 129 9.64 -21.03 -11.79
N ASN A 130 9.74 -21.66 -10.62
CA ASN A 130 10.61 -22.81 -10.38
C ASN A 130 9.89 -24.14 -10.60
N GLU A 131 8.66 -24.10 -10.99
CA GLU A 131 7.91 -25.30 -11.36
C GLU A 131 8.12 -25.64 -12.85
#